data_59257f60a8d8a596a468554d4df07892
#
_entry.id   59257f60a8d8a596a468554d4df07892
#
_cell.length_a   1.000
_cell.length_b   1.000
_cell.length_c   1.000
_cell.angle_alpha   90.00
_cell.angle_beta   90.00
_cell.angle_gamma   90.00
#
_symmetry.space_group_name_H-M   'P 1'
#
loop_
_entity.id
_entity.type
_entity.pdbx_description
1 polymer ?
#
loop_
_entity_poly.entity_id
_entity_poly.type
_entity_poly.pdbx_seq_one_letter_code
_entity_poly.pdbx_strand_id
1 'polypeptide(L)'
;MNQRWIQPLLITFLLCCATPLSVAGDGPTAQKQKVTEHQAAKPFTIAVLPDTQFYCDCRLKLSAKWGNGDLRRYFFAQTKWVRDNQKRLNITFLVHEGDIVQADAPEEWSIAKKAMSVLDGQV
;
A
#
# COMPACT_ATOMS: atom_id res chain seq x y z
N MET A 1 -7.33 -16.23 33.56
CA MET A 1 -6.50 -15.21 32.84
C MET A 1 -5.98 -15.86 31.56
N ASN A 2 -6.69 -15.66 30.42
CA ASN A 2 -6.32 -16.22 29.13
C ASN A 2 -5.88 -15.05 28.24
N GLN A 3 -4.60 -14.90 28.07
CA GLN A 3 -4.02 -14.02 27.05
C GLN A 3 -4.22 -14.67 25.69
N ARG A 4 -5.26 -14.24 24.96
CA ARG A 4 -5.45 -14.59 23.54
C ARG A 4 -4.67 -13.58 22.73
N TRP A 5 -3.63 -14.05 22.10
CA TRP A 5 -2.77 -13.34 21.16
C TRP A 5 -3.62 -12.75 20.02
N ILE A 6 -3.66 -11.44 19.94
CA ILE A 6 -4.15 -10.73 18.76
C ILE A 6 -3.07 -10.90 17.71
N GLN A 7 -3.33 -11.75 16.73
CA GLN A 7 -2.48 -11.86 15.55
C GLN A 7 -2.49 -10.51 14.83
N PRO A 8 -1.36 -9.85 14.63
CA PRO A 8 -1.32 -8.68 13.78
C PRO A 8 -1.65 -9.11 12.36
N LEU A 9 -2.59 -8.40 11.74
CA LEU A 9 -2.91 -8.53 10.33
C LEU A 9 -1.60 -8.32 9.54
N LEU A 10 -1.09 -9.40 8.96
CA LEU A 10 0.12 -9.36 8.16
C LEU A 10 -0.16 -8.48 6.93
N ILE A 11 0.37 -7.27 6.95
CA ILE A 11 0.42 -6.43 5.74
C ILE A 11 1.47 -7.08 4.84
N THR A 12 1.01 -7.82 3.86
CA THR A 12 1.89 -8.45 2.86
C THR A 12 2.44 -7.36 1.95
N PHE A 13 3.68 -6.96 2.16
CA PHE A 13 4.39 -6.11 1.22
C PHE A 13 4.97 -6.98 0.11
N LEU A 14 4.43 -6.87 -1.09
CA LEU A 14 5.04 -7.46 -2.27
C LEU A 14 6.20 -6.56 -2.73
N LEU A 15 7.42 -6.94 -2.36
CA LEU A 15 8.64 -6.29 -2.83
C LEU A 15 8.96 -6.84 -4.22
N CYS A 16 8.58 -6.12 -5.26
CA CYS A 16 8.94 -6.48 -6.63
C CYS A 16 10.37 -6.01 -6.92
N CYS A 17 11.35 -6.89 -6.70
CA CYS A 17 12.73 -6.68 -7.12
C CYS A 17 12.87 -7.13 -8.57
N ALA A 18 12.90 -6.21 -9.52
CA ALA A 18 13.23 -6.52 -10.90
C ALA A 18 14.75 -6.72 -11.02
N THR A 19 15.19 -7.97 -11.18
CA THR A 19 16.57 -8.30 -11.56
C THR A 19 16.73 -8.21 -13.07
N PRO A 20 17.78 -7.56 -13.60
CA PRO A 20 18.04 -7.58 -15.05
C PRO A 20 18.51 -8.97 -15.46
N LEU A 21 17.84 -9.55 -16.44
CA LEU A 21 18.23 -10.82 -17.07
C LEU A 21 19.38 -10.52 -18.05
N SER A 22 20.58 -11.02 -17.75
CA SER A 22 21.71 -11.00 -18.67
C SER A 22 21.59 -12.15 -19.66
N VAL A 23 21.34 -11.86 -20.89
CA VAL A 23 21.44 -12.82 -22.00
C VAL A 23 22.83 -12.68 -22.63
N ALA A 24 23.66 -13.72 -22.46
CA ALA A 24 24.91 -13.86 -23.20
C ALA A 24 24.60 -14.49 -24.56
N GLY A 25 24.87 -13.78 -25.62
CA GLY A 25 24.77 -14.27 -26.99
C GLY A 25 26.07 -13.90 -27.75
N ASP A 26 26.87 -14.92 -28.08
CA ASP A 26 28.04 -14.77 -28.97
C ASP A 26 27.62 -14.66 -30.41
N GLY A 27 28.07 -13.59 -31.12
CA GLY A 27 27.92 -13.40 -32.55
C GLY A 27 28.84 -12.30 -33.04
N PRO A 28 29.31 -12.33 -34.30
CA PRO A 28 30.56 -11.68 -34.71
C PRO A 28 30.40 -10.20 -35.04
N THR A 29 31.41 -9.45 -34.64
CA THR A 29 31.85 -8.14 -35.15
C THR A 29 30.78 -7.09 -35.48
N ALA A 30 30.44 -6.28 -34.49
CA ALA A 30 29.80 -5.00 -34.76
C ALA A 30 30.27 -3.94 -33.76
N GLN A 31 30.69 -2.84 -34.33
CA GLN A 31 30.78 -1.48 -33.81
C GLN A 31 30.59 -1.32 -32.30
N LYS A 32 31.63 -0.85 -31.61
CA LYS A 32 31.57 -0.33 -30.24
C LYS A 32 30.54 0.79 -30.17
N GLN A 33 29.25 0.43 -30.06
CA GLN A 33 28.27 1.34 -29.56
C GLN A 33 28.66 1.62 -28.09
N LYS A 34 29.00 2.87 -27.83
CA LYS A 34 29.17 3.42 -26.50
C LYS A 34 27.86 3.17 -25.77
N VAL A 35 27.76 2.05 -25.03
CA VAL A 35 26.63 1.79 -24.13
C VAL A 35 26.68 2.93 -23.15
N THR A 36 25.79 3.88 -23.31
CA THR A 36 25.55 4.93 -22.32
C THR A 36 25.20 4.16 -21.05
N GLU A 37 26.05 4.29 -20.03
CA GLU A 37 25.85 3.73 -18.72
C GLU A 37 24.44 4.14 -18.28
N HIS A 38 23.50 3.21 -18.36
CA HIS A 38 22.16 3.43 -17.83
C HIS A 38 22.38 3.63 -16.33
N GLN A 39 22.33 4.87 -15.89
CA GLN A 39 22.27 5.19 -14.48
C GLN A 39 21.17 4.31 -13.88
N ALA A 40 21.56 3.34 -13.05
CA ALA A 40 20.61 2.45 -12.43
C ALA A 40 19.55 3.30 -11.71
N ALA A 41 18.32 3.21 -12.18
CA ALA A 41 17.22 3.95 -11.58
C ALA A 41 17.14 3.61 -10.10
N LYS A 42 17.01 4.62 -9.25
CA LYS A 42 16.87 4.39 -7.81
C LYS A 42 15.64 3.50 -7.58
N PRO A 43 15.76 2.47 -6.72
CA PRO A 43 14.62 1.61 -6.41
C PRO A 43 13.49 2.46 -5.80
N PHE A 44 12.26 2.16 -6.16
CA PHE A 44 11.07 2.81 -5.63
C PHE A 44 10.12 1.76 -5.04
N THR A 45 9.17 2.22 -4.23
CA THR A 45 8.15 1.39 -3.61
C THR A 45 6.78 1.83 -4.07
N ILE A 46 5.93 0.87 -4.38
CA ILE A 46 4.49 1.09 -4.58
C ILE A 46 3.80 0.59 -3.31
N ALA A 47 3.03 1.45 -2.66
CA ALA A 47 2.16 1.04 -1.56
C ALA A 47 0.82 0.58 -2.11
N VAL A 48 0.27 -0.50 -1.55
CA VAL A 48 -1.04 -1.02 -1.93
C VAL A 48 -1.93 -1.02 -0.69
N LEU A 49 -3.07 -0.33 -0.77
CA LEU A 49 -4.13 -0.40 0.24
C LEU A 49 -5.13 -1.48 -0.17
N PRO A 50 -5.45 -2.42 0.72
CA PRO A 50 -6.48 -3.42 0.47
C PRO A 50 -7.87 -2.80 0.55
N ASP A 51 -8.91 -3.63 0.38
CA ASP A 51 -10.30 -3.25 0.58
C ASP A 51 -10.54 -2.60 1.93
N THR A 52 -11.18 -1.42 1.92
CA THR A 52 -11.41 -0.63 3.15
C THR A 52 -12.88 -0.48 3.51
N GLN A 53 -13.77 -1.12 2.76
CA GLN A 53 -15.22 -0.99 2.90
C GLN A 53 -15.72 -1.20 4.33
N PHE A 54 -15.23 -2.24 5.02
CA PHE A 54 -15.62 -2.52 6.39
C PHE A 54 -15.07 -1.52 7.41
N TYR A 55 -14.01 -0.80 7.08
CA TYR A 55 -13.50 0.27 7.93
C TYR A 55 -14.35 1.53 7.83
N CYS A 56 -15.06 1.72 6.72
CA CYS A 56 -15.96 2.84 6.49
C CYS A 56 -17.40 2.55 6.95
N ASP A 57 -17.80 1.28 7.11
CA ASP A 57 -19.17 0.91 7.45
C ASP A 57 -19.54 1.36 8.87
N CYS A 58 -20.32 2.43 8.96
CA CYS A 58 -20.83 2.99 10.22
C CYS A 58 -21.88 2.10 10.90
N ARG A 59 -22.44 1.11 10.20
CA ARG A 59 -23.50 0.21 10.70
C ARG A 59 -22.92 -1.02 11.36
N LEU A 60 -21.66 -1.36 11.07
CA LEU A 60 -20.98 -2.49 11.69
C LEU A 60 -20.71 -2.18 13.17
N LYS A 61 -21.70 -2.50 14.01
CA LYS A 61 -21.45 -2.77 15.42
C LYS A 61 -20.72 -4.10 15.50
N LEU A 62 -19.41 -4.05 15.42
CA LEU A 62 -18.62 -5.26 15.52
C LEU A 62 -18.96 -6.02 16.76
N SER A 63 -19.33 -7.29 16.57
CA SER A 63 -19.48 -8.24 17.64
C SER A 63 -18.16 -8.33 18.44
N ALA A 64 -18.26 -8.70 19.71
CA ALA A 64 -17.10 -8.91 20.59
C ALA A 64 -16.01 -9.82 19.98
N LYS A 65 -16.31 -10.58 18.94
CA LYS A 65 -15.38 -11.45 18.22
C LYS A 65 -14.27 -10.68 17.50
N TRP A 66 -14.55 -9.44 17.02
CA TRP A 66 -13.60 -8.61 16.25
C TRP A 66 -13.09 -7.40 17.04
N GLY A 67 -13.41 -7.32 18.32
CA GLY A 67 -13.10 -6.17 19.18
C GLY A 67 -14.15 -5.07 19.04
N ASN A 68 -14.69 -4.63 20.17
CA ASN A 68 -15.69 -3.54 20.27
C ASN A 68 -15.02 -2.19 19.93
N GLY A 69 -14.53 -2.01 18.71
CA GLY A 69 -13.78 -0.84 18.35
C GLY A 69 -14.23 -0.19 17.05
N ASP A 70 -13.99 1.08 16.98
CA ASP A 70 -14.12 1.86 15.77
C ASP A 70 -13.10 1.38 14.72
N LEU A 71 -13.56 0.72 13.66
CA LEU A 71 -12.71 0.19 12.58
C LEU A 71 -12.06 1.28 11.74
N ARG A 72 -12.63 2.49 11.71
CA ARG A 72 -12.08 3.63 10.97
C ARG A 72 -10.60 3.85 11.31
N ARG A 73 -10.22 3.58 12.57
CA ARG A 73 -8.83 3.69 13.02
C ARG A 73 -7.84 2.89 12.17
N TYR A 74 -8.26 1.76 11.58
CA TYR A 74 -7.38 0.94 10.76
C TYR A 74 -7.10 1.59 9.40
N PHE A 75 -8.11 2.20 8.79
CA PHE A 75 -7.91 2.95 7.56
C PHE A 75 -6.97 4.14 7.79
N PHE A 76 -7.22 4.94 8.82
CA PHE A 76 -6.32 6.03 9.19
C PHE A 76 -4.91 5.56 9.56
N ALA A 77 -4.77 4.40 10.20
CA ALA A 77 -3.46 3.85 10.52
C ALA A 77 -2.67 3.48 9.26
N GLN A 78 -3.33 2.89 8.27
CA GLN A 78 -2.71 2.54 7.00
C GLN A 78 -2.22 3.78 6.25
N THR A 79 -3.06 4.78 6.06
CA THR A 79 -2.70 6.01 5.34
C THR A 79 -1.62 6.81 6.07
N LYS A 80 -1.71 6.93 7.40
CA LYS A 80 -0.65 7.55 8.21
C LYS A 80 0.67 6.80 8.09
N TRP A 81 0.64 5.47 8.11
CA TRP A 81 1.85 4.68 7.96
C TRP A 81 2.52 4.93 6.60
N VAL A 82 1.76 4.99 5.51
CA VAL A 82 2.29 5.32 4.18
C VAL A 82 2.94 6.70 4.20
N ARG A 83 2.24 7.72 4.70
CA ARG A 83 2.77 9.08 4.84
C ARG A 83 4.08 9.11 5.64
N ASP A 84 4.09 8.49 6.80
CA ASP A 84 5.23 8.54 7.73
C ASP A 84 6.46 7.78 7.21
N ASN A 85 6.26 6.84 6.28
CA ASN A 85 7.31 6.03 5.68
C ASN A 85 7.65 6.41 4.23
N GLN A 86 6.91 7.35 3.62
CA GLN A 86 7.02 7.71 2.22
C GLN A 86 8.48 8.00 1.80
N LYS A 87 9.17 8.87 2.54
CA LYS A 87 10.56 9.24 2.24
C LYS A 87 11.53 8.08 2.48
N ARG A 88 11.40 7.41 3.63
CA ARG A 88 12.32 6.33 4.02
C ARG A 88 12.29 5.15 3.08
N LEU A 89 11.09 4.79 2.60
CA LEU A 89 10.88 3.66 1.69
C LEU A 89 10.84 4.06 0.22
N ASN A 90 11.03 5.35 -0.10
CA ASN A 90 10.88 5.88 -1.45
C ASN A 90 9.54 5.45 -2.08
N ILE A 91 8.43 5.64 -1.34
CA ILE A 91 7.09 5.33 -1.86
C ILE A 91 6.74 6.45 -2.85
N THR A 92 6.64 6.09 -4.12
CA THR A 92 6.37 7.03 -5.21
C THR A 92 4.96 6.91 -5.77
N PHE A 93 4.26 5.85 -5.40
CA PHE A 93 2.91 5.61 -5.88
C PHE A 93 2.11 4.80 -4.86
N LEU A 94 0.81 5.07 -4.79
CA LEU A 94 -0.12 4.31 -3.97
C LEU A 94 -1.28 3.82 -4.83
N VAL A 95 -1.63 2.56 -4.67
CA VAL A 95 -2.80 1.92 -5.30
C VAL A 95 -3.79 1.52 -4.21
N HIS A 96 -5.07 1.74 -4.45
CA HIS A 96 -6.14 1.15 -3.66
C HIS A 96 -6.80 0.04 -4.49
N GLU A 97 -6.97 -1.15 -3.93
CA GLU A 97 -7.47 -2.32 -4.66
C GLU A 97 -8.96 -2.25 -5.00
N GLY A 98 -9.67 -1.30 -4.45
CA GLY A 98 -11.11 -1.13 -4.65
C GLY A 98 -11.89 -1.33 -3.36
N ASP A 99 -13.19 -1.56 -3.47
CA ASP A 99 -14.12 -1.75 -2.35
C ASP A 99 -13.88 -0.75 -1.21
N ILE A 100 -13.89 0.55 -1.55
CA ILE A 100 -13.55 1.63 -0.62
C ILE A 100 -14.62 1.78 0.46
N VAL A 101 -15.90 1.66 0.07
CA VAL A 101 -17.06 1.80 0.95
C VAL A 101 -18.01 0.61 0.77
N GLN A 102 -18.80 0.29 1.79
CA GLN A 102 -19.66 -0.90 1.81
C GLN A 102 -21.05 -0.63 1.19
N ALA A 103 -21.64 0.52 1.48
CA ALA A 103 -23.04 0.79 1.14
C ALA A 103 -23.23 2.06 0.31
N ASP A 104 -22.19 2.64 -0.22
CA ASP A 104 -22.24 3.88 -1.01
C ASP A 104 -22.93 5.04 -0.27
N ALA A 105 -22.87 5.04 1.06
CA ALA A 105 -23.48 6.06 1.89
C ALA A 105 -22.57 7.30 2.01
N PRO A 106 -23.15 8.52 2.06
CA PRO A 106 -22.37 9.77 2.19
C PRO A 106 -21.44 9.77 3.40
N GLU A 107 -21.87 9.16 4.51
CA GLU A 107 -21.08 9.05 5.74
C GLU A 107 -19.83 8.18 5.53
N GLU A 108 -19.97 7.08 4.81
CA GLU A 108 -18.87 6.16 4.48
C GLU A 108 -17.86 6.85 3.57
N TRP A 109 -18.33 7.56 2.54
CA TRP A 109 -17.47 8.38 1.68
C TRP A 109 -16.77 9.50 2.43
N SER A 110 -17.44 10.11 3.42
CA SER A 110 -16.81 11.11 4.28
C SER A 110 -15.63 10.53 5.08
N ILE A 111 -15.78 9.31 5.59
CA ILE A 111 -14.69 8.60 6.30
C ILE A 111 -13.54 8.27 5.35
N ALA A 112 -13.85 7.68 4.20
CA ALA A 112 -12.87 7.32 3.18
C ALA A 112 -12.07 8.54 2.72
N LYS A 113 -12.77 9.63 2.37
CA LYS A 113 -12.14 10.89 1.97
C LYS A 113 -11.19 11.41 3.05
N LYS A 114 -11.62 11.45 4.31
CA LYS A 114 -10.77 11.92 5.42
C LYS A 114 -9.54 11.03 5.60
N ALA A 115 -9.68 9.72 5.49
CA ALA A 115 -8.55 8.80 5.61
C ALA A 115 -7.57 8.98 4.45
N MET A 116 -8.04 9.09 3.22
CA MET A 116 -7.20 9.29 2.05
C MET A 116 -6.55 10.67 2.02
N SER A 117 -7.23 11.72 2.50
CA SER A 117 -6.66 13.09 2.56
C SER A 117 -5.40 13.21 3.44
N VAL A 118 -5.11 12.20 4.25
CA VAL A 118 -3.82 12.12 4.98
C VAL A 118 -2.64 12.04 4.01
N LEU A 119 -2.87 11.60 2.78
CA LEU A 119 -1.86 11.40 1.74
C LEU A 119 -1.79 12.54 0.73
N ASP A 120 -2.65 13.55 0.84
CA ASP A 120 -2.68 14.67 -0.10
C ASP A 120 -1.31 15.37 -0.18
N GLY A 121 -0.75 15.42 -1.39
CA GLY A 121 0.57 16.00 -1.66
C GLY A 121 1.77 15.19 -1.14
N GLN A 122 1.57 13.92 -0.75
CA GLN A 122 2.64 13.06 -0.24
C GLN A 122 3.08 12.01 -1.27
N VAL A 123 2.16 11.41 -2.04
CA VAL A 123 2.40 10.37 -3.04
C VAL A 123 1.57 10.64 -4.28
#